data_8a265218e854904d6e4dba4ef271ae75
#
_entry.id   8a265218e854904d6e4dba4ef271ae75
#
_cell.length_a   1.000
_cell.length_b   1.000
_cell.length_c   1.000
_cell.angle_alpha   90.00
_cell.angle_beta   90.00
_cell.angle_gamma   90.00
#
_symmetry.space_group_name_H-M   'P 1'
#
loop_
_entity.id
_entity.type
_entity.pdbx_description
1 polymer ?
#
loop_
_entity_poly.entity_id
_entity_poly.type
_entity_poly.pdbx_seq_one_letter_code
_entity_poly.pdbx_strand_id
1 'polypeptide(L)'
;MRIATLTSGGDCPGLNAVIRGIVRTAAEQGHTVVGFEDGWQGLLEDRRVQLYDDDFIDRILRRGGTILGTGRLHPNDFMAGIDRVKANLADAGIDALIPIGGEGTLKGARFLHDNGVPVIGVPKTIDNDVNGTDYTLSLIHI
;
A
#
# COMPACT_ATOMS: atom_id res chain seq x y z
N MET A 1 -8.03 -15.26 -2.39
CA MET A 1 -8.27 -13.83 -2.06
C MET A 1 -7.62 -12.93 -3.10
N ARG A 2 -8.19 -11.77 -3.29
CA ARG A 2 -7.61 -10.71 -4.10
C ARG A 2 -7.18 -9.57 -3.18
N ILE A 3 -5.89 -9.31 -3.10
CA ILE A 3 -5.27 -8.38 -2.17
C ILE A 3 -4.89 -7.12 -2.92
N ALA A 4 -5.20 -5.95 -2.37
CA ALA A 4 -4.72 -4.69 -2.88
C ALA A 4 -3.53 -4.19 -2.07
N THR A 5 -2.62 -3.46 -2.72
CA THR A 5 -1.52 -2.75 -2.06
C THR A 5 -1.31 -1.38 -2.68
N LEU A 6 -0.81 -0.46 -1.90
CA LEU A 6 -0.40 0.87 -2.32
C LEU A 6 0.75 1.37 -1.45
N THR A 7 1.49 2.31 -1.98
CA THR A 7 2.52 3.05 -1.23
C THR A 7 2.13 4.51 -1.14
N SER A 8 2.22 5.11 0.04
CA SER A 8 1.83 6.49 0.27
C SER A 8 2.83 7.21 1.19
N GLY A 9 2.85 8.53 1.09
CA GLY A 9 3.80 9.35 1.83
C GLY A 9 5.16 9.46 1.14
N GLY A 10 6.22 9.72 1.91
CA GLY A 10 7.57 9.88 1.38
C GLY A 10 8.13 8.59 0.78
N ASP A 11 8.89 8.72 -0.28
CA ASP A 11 9.59 7.61 -0.92
C ASP A 11 10.82 7.19 -0.11
N CYS A 12 11.12 5.90 -0.05
CA CYS A 12 12.34 5.40 0.57
C CYS A 12 12.80 4.06 -0.03
N PRO A 13 14.08 3.71 0.10
CA PRO A 13 14.55 2.37 -0.22
C PRO A 13 13.80 1.30 0.58
N GLY A 14 13.48 0.18 -0.07
CA GLY A 14 12.80 -0.96 0.53
C GLY A 14 11.31 -1.06 0.23
N LEU A 15 10.65 -0.03 -0.28
CA LEU A 15 9.23 -0.08 -0.68
C LEU A 15 8.99 -1.16 -1.74
N ASN A 16 9.83 -1.21 -2.78
CA ASN A 16 9.75 -2.24 -3.80
C ASN A 16 10.00 -3.65 -3.26
N ALA A 17 10.88 -3.81 -2.29
CA ALA A 17 11.12 -5.09 -1.62
C ALA A 17 9.87 -5.59 -0.89
N VAL A 18 9.13 -4.68 -0.23
CA VAL A 18 7.85 -5.01 0.42
C VAL A 18 6.79 -5.39 -0.61
N ILE A 19 6.65 -4.62 -1.69
CA ILE A 19 5.72 -4.95 -2.79
C ILE A 19 6.02 -6.35 -3.34
N ARG A 20 7.30 -6.66 -3.62
CA ARG A 20 7.72 -7.98 -4.06
C ARG A 20 7.36 -9.07 -3.05
N GLY A 21 7.61 -8.84 -1.76
CA GLY A 21 7.26 -9.78 -0.70
C GLY A 21 5.76 -10.08 -0.66
N ILE A 22 4.93 -9.05 -0.78
CA ILE A 22 3.46 -9.21 -0.83
C ILE A 22 3.05 -10.05 -2.05
N VAL A 23 3.56 -9.72 -3.23
CA VAL A 23 3.19 -10.42 -4.48
C VAL A 23 3.61 -11.88 -4.44
N ARG A 24 4.84 -12.18 -4.04
CA ARG A 24 5.35 -13.56 -3.98
C ARG A 24 4.63 -14.39 -2.95
N THR A 25 4.47 -13.88 -1.73
CA THR A 25 3.77 -14.61 -0.66
C THR A 25 2.32 -14.87 -1.04
N ALA A 26 1.65 -13.89 -1.65
CA ALA A 26 0.29 -14.05 -2.13
C ALA A 26 0.20 -15.14 -3.20
N ALA A 27 1.11 -15.14 -4.19
CA ALA A 27 1.15 -16.13 -5.25
C ALA A 27 1.37 -17.55 -4.72
N GLU A 28 2.29 -17.72 -3.77
CA GLU A 28 2.55 -19.01 -3.10
C GLU A 28 1.30 -19.58 -2.41
N GLN A 29 0.41 -18.72 -1.96
CA GLN A 29 -0.84 -19.11 -1.30
C GLN A 29 -2.06 -19.12 -2.24
N GLY A 30 -1.86 -18.95 -3.54
CA GLY A 30 -2.93 -18.95 -4.53
C GLY A 30 -3.77 -17.67 -4.54
N HIS A 31 -3.23 -16.56 -4.06
CA HIS A 31 -3.88 -15.24 -4.05
C HIS A 31 -3.36 -14.37 -5.19
N THR A 32 -4.14 -13.35 -5.55
CA THR A 32 -3.75 -12.36 -6.57
C THR A 32 -3.56 -10.98 -5.94
N VAL A 33 -2.71 -10.16 -6.52
CA VAL A 33 -2.38 -8.83 -6.01
C VAL A 33 -2.66 -7.76 -7.06
N VAL A 34 -3.31 -6.70 -6.63
CA VAL A 34 -3.55 -5.48 -7.40
C VAL A 34 -2.84 -4.32 -6.71
N GLY A 35 -2.04 -3.56 -7.46
CA GLY A 35 -1.47 -2.30 -6.99
C GLY A 35 -2.38 -1.13 -7.33
N PHE A 36 -2.45 -0.13 -6.45
CA PHE A 36 -3.01 1.18 -6.78
C PHE A 36 -1.87 2.18 -6.92
N GLU A 37 -1.82 2.86 -8.06
CA GLU A 37 -0.77 3.85 -8.36
C GLU A 37 -1.02 5.14 -7.60
N ASP A 38 0.07 5.83 -7.22
CA ASP A 38 0.03 7.12 -6.51
C ASP A 38 -0.76 7.12 -5.19
N GLY A 39 -0.69 6.02 -4.46
CA GLY A 39 -1.20 5.91 -3.11
C GLY A 39 -2.70 6.06 -2.97
N TRP A 40 -3.14 6.80 -1.98
CA TRP A 40 -4.57 7.03 -1.71
C TRP A 40 -5.31 7.72 -2.86
N GLN A 41 -4.62 8.58 -3.59
CA GLN A 41 -5.21 9.24 -4.76
C GLN A 41 -5.58 8.22 -5.84
N GLY A 42 -4.69 7.28 -6.12
CA GLY A 42 -4.97 6.22 -7.09
C GLY A 42 -6.10 5.29 -6.67
N LEU A 43 -6.23 5.04 -5.36
CA LEU A 43 -7.36 4.27 -4.83
C LEU A 43 -8.69 5.03 -5.00
N LEU A 44 -8.69 6.34 -4.79
CA LEU A 44 -9.87 7.20 -4.99
C LEU A 44 -10.26 7.33 -6.47
N GLU A 45 -9.26 7.40 -7.36
CA GLU A 45 -9.44 7.55 -8.81
C GLU A 45 -9.52 6.22 -9.58
N ASP A 46 -9.41 5.09 -8.86
CA ASP A 46 -9.42 3.73 -9.43
C ASP A 46 -8.28 3.46 -10.43
N ARG A 47 -7.08 3.96 -10.11
CA ARG A 47 -5.87 3.70 -10.91
C ARG A 47 -5.19 2.42 -10.44
N ARG A 48 -5.68 1.29 -10.93
CA ARG A 48 -5.19 -0.05 -10.55
C ARG A 48 -4.31 -0.67 -11.62
N VAL A 49 -3.34 -1.47 -11.17
CA VAL A 49 -2.45 -2.28 -11.99
C VAL A 49 -2.38 -3.69 -11.40
N GLN A 50 -2.52 -4.70 -12.26
CA GLN A 50 -2.36 -6.09 -11.82
C GLN A 50 -0.87 -6.39 -11.61
N LEU A 51 -0.53 -6.96 -10.45
CA LEU A 51 0.83 -7.38 -10.12
C LEU A 51 0.93 -8.90 -10.21
N TYR A 52 1.90 -9.38 -10.97
CA TYR A 52 2.15 -10.80 -11.18
C TYR A 52 3.48 -11.21 -10.57
N ASP A 53 3.56 -12.43 -10.05
CA ASP A 53 4.83 -13.03 -9.61
C ASP A 53 5.64 -13.45 -10.84
N ASP A 54 6.36 -12.50 -11.41
CA ASP A 54 7.12 -12.62 -12.64
C ASP A 54 8.53 -12.02 -12.51
N ASP A 55 9.29 -12.09 -13.60
CA ASP A 55 10.66 -11.54 -13.66
C ASP A 55 10.73 -10.03 -13.40
N PHE A 56 9.67 -9.27 -13.71
CA PHE A 56 9.62 -7.84 -13.41
C PHE A 56 9.58 -7.61 -11.90
N ILE A 57 8.70 -8.32 -11.21
CA ILE A 57 8.59 -8.26 -9.73
C ILE A 57 9.88 -8.75 -9.06
N ASP A 58 10.54 -9.76 -9.60
CA ASP A 58 11.84 -10.20 -9.07
C ASP A 58 12.91 -9.12 -9.16
N ARG A 59 12.96 -8.38 -10.26
CA ARG A 59 13.97 -7.35 -10.48
C ARG A 59 13.79 -6.10 -9.61
N ILE A 60 12.57 -5.80 -9.12
CA ILE A 60 12.35 -4.61 -8.31
C ILE A 60 12.98 -4.68 -6.92
N LEU A 61 13.37 -5.85 -6.44
CA LEU A 61 13.99 -6.02 -5.12
C LEU A 61 15.17 -5.07 -4.88
N ARG A 62 15.99 -4.87 -5.91
CA ARG A 62 17.19 -4.02 -5.85
C ARG A 62 16.97 -2.59 -6.35
N ARG A 63 15.75 -2.29 -6.76
CA ARG A 63 15.38 -0.98 -7.27
C ARG A 63 14.88 -0.10 -6.13
N GLY A 64 15.49 1.06 -5.95
CA GLY A 64 15.03 2.06 -5.00
C GLY A 64 13.67 2.62 -5.37
N GLY A 65 13.02 3.26 -4.41
CA GLY A 65 11.71 3.86 -4.61
C GLY A 65 10.57 2.86 -4.63
N THR A 66 9.51 3.23 -5.31
CA THR A 66 8.32 2.41 -5.47
C THR A 66 7.85 2.37 -6.91
N ILE A 67 7.54 1.17 -7.41
CA ILE A 67 6.97 0.99 -8.76
C ILE A 67 5.52 1.50 -8.85
N LEU A 68 4.83 1.64 -7.72
CA LEU A 68 3.46 2.12 -7.66
C LEU A 68 3.38 3.65 -7.53
N GLY A 69 4.50 4.31 -7.23
CA GLY A 69 4.50 5.74 -6.96
C GLY A 69 3.86 6.10 -5.61
N THR A 70 4.04 7.35 -5.22
CA THR A 70 3.40 7.92 -4.03
C THR A 70 2.69 9.21 -4.43
N GLY A 71 1.42 9.33 -4.08
CA GLY A 71 0.67 10.56 -4.25
C GLY A 71 0.43 11.24 -2.90
N ARG A 72 0.14 12.53 -2.96
CA ARG A 72 -0.31 13.32 -1.81
C ARG A 72 -1.79 13.63 -1.97
N LEU A 73 -2.60 13.03 -1.11
CA LEU A 73 -4.00 13.35 -1.02
C LEU A 73 -4.28 14.02 0.33
N HIS A 74 -5.00 15.11 0.33
CA HIS A 74 -5.38 15.76 1.58
C HIS A 74 -6.29 14.83 2.40
N PRO A 75 -6.08 14.67 3.72
CA PRO A 75 -6.87 13.76 4.55
C PRO A 75 -8.38 14.00 4.44
N ASN A 76 -8.82 15.25 4.36
CA ASN A 76 -10.24 15.58 4.23
C ASN A 76 -10.83 15.09 2.90
N ASP A 77 -10.08 15.17 1.80
CA ASP A 77 -10.52 14.67 0.50
C ASP A 77 -10.64 13.15 0.50
N PHE A 78 -9.72 12.47 1.16
CA PHE A 78 -9.77 11.04 1.35
C PHE A 78 -10.99 10.61 2.18
N MET A 79 -11.23 11.28 3.32
CA MET A 79 -12.38 10.99 4.18
C MET A 79 -13.71 11.27 3.47
N ALA A 80 -13.81 12.37 2.74
CA ALA A 80 -14.99 12.73 1.95
C ALA A 80 -15.25 11.71 0.82
N GLY A 81 -14.20 11.09 0.28
CA GLY A 81 -14.28 10.10 -0.79
C GLY A 81 -14.46 8.64 -0.34
N ILE A 82 -14.74 8.38 0.94
CA ILE A 82 -14.80 7.02 1.48
C ILE A 82 -15.77 6.10 0.75
N ASP A 83 -16.95 6.58 0.37
CA ASP A 83 -17.92 5.78 -0.35
C ASP A 83 -17.41 5.38 -1.74
N ARG A 84 -16.71 6.28 -2.41
CA ARG A 84 -16.05 6.02 -3.70
C ARG A 84 -14.91 5.00 -3.55
N VAL A 85 -14.10 5.13 -2.50
CA VAL A 85 -13.03 4.17 -2.20
C VAL A 85 -13.61 2.77 -1.97
N LYS A 86 -14.66 2.66 -1.17
CA LYS A 86 -15.33 1.39 -0.92
C LYS A 86 -15.92 0.80 -2.19
N ALA A 87 -16.54 1.62 -3.03
CA ALA A 87 -17.07 1.20 -4.33
C ALA A 87 -15.98 0.71 -5.27
N ASN A 88 -14.83 1.40 -5.34
CA ASN A 88 -13.70 1.00 -6.16
C ASN A 88 -13.11 -0.34 -5.69
N LEU A 89 -12.96 -0.54 -4.39
CA LEU A 89 -12.48 -1.80 -3.82
C LEU A 89 -13.45 -2.96 -4.12
N ALA A 90 -14.75 -2.74 -3.96
CA ALA A 90 -15.77 -3.73 -4.27
C ALA A 90 -15.81 -4.07 -5.77
N ASP A 91 -15.74 -3.08 -6.63
CA ASP A 91 -15.71 -3.26 -8.09
C ASP A 91 -14.46 -4.02 -8.55
N ALA A 92 -13.33 -3.77 -7.92
CA ALA A 92 -12.09 -4.51 -8.16
C ALA A 92 -12.09 -5.92 -7.54
N GLY A 93 -13.09 -6.28 -6.74
CA GLY A 93 -13.17 -7.57 -6.03
C GLY A 93 -12.10 -7.73 -4.95
N ILE A 94 -11.69 -6.65 -4.30
CA ILE A 94 -10.63 -6.66 -3.28
C ILE A 94 -11.17 -7.18 -1.96
N ASP A 95 -10.51 -8.20 -1.42
CA ASP A 95 -10.84 -8.80 -0.12
C ASP A 95 -10.11 -8.14 1.04
N ALA A 96 -8.89 -7.64 0.80
CA ALA A 96 -8.08 -6.97 1.82
C ALA A 96 -7.12 -5.96 1.19
N LEU A 97 -6.77 -4.91 1.95
CA LEU A 97 -5.84 -3.85 1.54
C LEU A 97 -4.59 -3.85 2.42
N ILE A 98 -3.42 -3.76 1.81
CA ILE A 98 -2.13 -3.61 2.50
C ILE A 98 -1.49 -2.28 2.08
N PRO A 99 -1.80 -1.17 2.76
CA PRO A 99 -1.14 0.10 2.53
C PRO A 99 0.23 0.15 3.22
N ILE A 100 1.21 0.71 2.51
CA ILE A 100 2.58 0.84 2.98
C ILE A 100 2.91 2.33 3.10
N GLY A 101 3.27 2.79 4.29
CA GLY A 101 3.61 4.19 4.48
C GLY A 101 3.80 4.61 5.93
N GLY A 102 3.92 5.91 6.13
CA GLY A 102 4.17 6.53 7.42
C GLY A 102 2.89 6.74 8.25
N GLU A 103 3.00 7.60 9.26
CA GLU A 103 1.91 7.86 10.21
C GLU A 103 0.60 8.27 9.53
N GLY A 104 0.67 9.18 8.55
CA GLY A 104 -0.51 9.62 7.80
C GLY A 104 -1.18 8.49 7.03
N THR A 105 -0.39 7.59 6.45
CA THR A 105 -0.90 6.41 5.76
C THR A 105 -1.57 5.43 6.72
N LEU A 106 -0.98 5.23 7.89
CA LEU A 106 -1.54 4.35 8.93
C LEU A 106 -2.83 4.93 9.53
N LYS A 107 -2.93 6.25 9.67
CA LYS A 107 -4.19 6.91 10.04
C LYS A 107 -5.29 6.70 8.99
N GLY A 108 -4.95 6.79 7.70
CA GLY A 108 -5.86 6.46 6.61
C GLY A 108 -6.29 4.98 6.63
N ALA A 109 -5.34 4.07 6.90
CA ALA A 109 -5.63 2.65 7.06
C ALA A 109 -6.61 2.39 8.22
N ARG A 110 -6.39 3.05 9.37
CA ARG A 110 -7.30 2.96 10.52
C ARG A 110 -8.70 3.46 10.17
N PHE A 111 -8.78 4.59 9.48
CA PHE A 111 -10.07 5.13 9.03
C PHE A 111 -10.83 4.16 8.12
N LEU A 112 -10.14 3.50 7.17
CA LEU A 112 -10.74 2.47 6.33
C LEU A 112 -11.21 1.25 7.14
N HIS A 113 -10.39 0.81 8.09
CA HIS A 113 -10.76 -0.29 8.98
C HIS A 113 -12.03 0.02 9.78
N ASP A 114 -12.12 1.22 10.35
CA ASP A 114 -13.29 1.68 11.10
C ASP A 114 -14.54 1.80 10.21
N ASN A 115 -14.38 1.89 8.89
CA ASN A 115 -15.44 1.87 7.88
C ASN A 115 -15.68 0.48 7.26
N GLY A 116 -15.14 -0.58 7.86
CA GLY A 116 -15.44 -1.96 7.50
C GLY A 116 -14.58 -2.56 6.39
N VAL A 117 -13.47 -1.91 6.01
CA VAL A 117 -12.51 -2.45 5.04
C VAL A 117 -11.44 -3.27 5.77
N PRO A 118 -11.19 -4.54 5.40
CA PRO A 118 -10.08 -5.32 5.95
C PRO A 118 -8.74 -4.70 5.51
N VAL A 119 -7.95 -4.22 6.48
CA VAL A 119 -6.70 -3.50 6.23
C VAL A 119 -5.59 -3.99 7.15
N ILE A 120 -4.39 -4.17 6.59
CA ILE A 120 -3.16 -4.40 7.35
C ILE A 120 -2.14 -3.36 6.93
N GLY A 121 -1.81 -2.41 7.82
CA GLY A 121 -0.83 -1.36 7.55
C GLY A 121 0.61 -1.87 7.69
N VAL A 122 1.47 -1.53 6.73
CA VAL A 122 2.91 -1.77 6.81
C VAL A 122 3.60 -0.45 7.10
N PRO A 123 4.23 -0.30 8.28
CA PRO A 123 4.85 0.95 8.68
C PRO A 123 6.14 1.23 7.91
N LYS A 124 6.24 2.44 7.37
CA LYS A 124 7.43 2.99 6.74
C LYS A 124 7.65 4.40 7.28
N THR A 125 8.87 4.73 7.69
CA THR A 125 9.23 6.07 8.17
C THR A 125 10.69 6.38 7.81
N ILE A 126 11.00 7.66 7.61
CA ILE A 126 12.37 8.13 7.46
C ILE A 126 12.98 8.40 8.84
N ASP A 127 12.18 8.88 9.79
CA ASP A 127 12.63 9.39 11.09
C ASP A 127 12.45 8.40 12.25
N ASN A 128 12.00 7.18 11.98
CA ASN A 128 11.70 6.15 12.98
C ASN A 128 10.72 6.66 14.07
N ASP A 129 9.67 7.35 13.66
CA ASP A 129 8.74 8.07 14.51
C ASP A 129 7.32 7.44 14.56
N VAL A 130 7.18 6.20 14.07
CA VAL A 130 5.92 5.46 14.12
C VAL A 130 5.78 4.76 15.47
N ASN A 131 4.78 5.14 16.23
CA ASN A 131 4.47 4.50 17.52
C ASN A 131 3.92 3.09 17.33
N GLY A 132 4.25 2.20 18.27
CA GLY A 132 3.71 0.85 18.34
C GLY A 132 4.53 -0.21 17.58
N THR A 133 5.71 0.15 17.11
CA THR A 133 6.65 -0.79 16.49
C THR A 133 8.09 -0.41 16.82
N ASP A 134 8.95 -1.40 17.04
CA ASP A 134 10.38 -1.19 17.24
C ASP A 134 11.14 -1.07 15.92
N TYR A 135 10.61 -1.66 14.85
CA TYR A 135 11.21 -1.67 13.52
C TYR A 135 10.19 -1.25 12.46
N THR A 136 10.66 -0.42 11.54
CA THR A 136 9.90 0.01 10.37
C THR A 136 10.78 -0.08 9.15
N LEU A 137 10.17 -0.04 7.97
CA LEU A 137 10.88 0.22 6.74
C LEU A 137 11.42 1.66 6.80
N SER A 138 12.73 1.82 6.98
CA SER A 138 13.35 3.13 7.26
C SER A 138 14.77 3.24 6.75
N LEU A 139 15.17 4.45 6.37
CA LEU A 139 16.56 4.79 6.05
C LEU A 139 17.48 4.81 7.26
N ILE A 140 16.95 5.07 8.44
CA ILE A 140 17.75 5.23 9.67
C ILE A 140 18.35 3.88 10.13
N HIS A 141 17.77 2.78 9.71
CA HIS A 141 18.26 1.42 10.04
C HIS A 141 19.24 0.86 9.00
N ILE A 142 19.56 1.64 7.98
CA ILE A 142 20.55 1.29 6.98
C ILE A 142 21.94 1.79 7.45
#